data_4cba519b0f9e2a9e8601526a710d3770
#
_entry.id   4cba519b0f9e2a9e8601526a710d3770
#
_cell.length_a   1.000
_cell.length_b   1.000
_cell.length_c   1.000
_cell.angle_alpha   90.00
_cell.angle_beta   90.00
_cell.angle_gamma   90.00
#
_symmetry.space_group_name_H-M   'P 1'
#
loop_
_entity.id
_entity.type
_entity.pdbx_description
1 polymer ?
#
loop_
_entity_poly.entity_id
_entity_poly.type
_entity_poly.pdbx_seq_one_letter_code
_entity_poly.pdbx_strand_id
1 'polypeptide(L)'
;MKILKKIITKDYYKILISIKKIKIAWDIGNGAMGAVIKEITNNLNNSENILINEEVDGNFPNHHPDPTVPKNMEQLIKSVKDNKCDIGLAFDGDGDRLGVVDNLGNLVWADQYMLLLCTEIANLYDIQK
;
A
#
# COMPACT_ATOMS: atom_id res chain seq x y z
N MET A 1 -19.16 5.64 -12.46
CA MET A 1 -18.16 4.61 -12.16
C MET A 1 -17.10 4.38 -13.24
N LYS A 2 -17.42 4.30 -14.53
CA LYS A 2 -16.42 4.15 -15.63
C LYS A 2 -15.45 5.35 -15.79
N ILE A 3 -15.90 6.57 -15.55
CA ILE A 3 -15.08 7.80 -15.68
C ILE A 3 -14.05 7.91 -14.54
N LEU A 4 -14.45 7.62 -13.30
CA LEU A 4 -13.53 7.59 -12.16
C LEU A 4 -12.43 6.52 -12.33
N LYS A 5 -12.76 5.32 -12.80
CA LYS A 5 -11.75 4.29 -13.13
C LYS A 5 -10.74 4.79 -14.18
N LYS A 6 -11.18 5.58 -15.16
CA LYS A 6 -10.32 6.07 -16.26
C LYS A 6 -9.40 7.21 -15.83
N ILE A 7 -9.83 8.04 -14.87
CA ILE A 7 -9.03 9.15 -14.31
C ILE A 7 -7.99 8.60 -13.34
N ILE A 8 -8.40 7.74 -12.41
CA ILE A 8 -7.52 7.15 -11.40
C ILE A 8 -6.40 6.30 -12.06
N THR A 9 -6.72 5.48 -13.08
CA THR A 9 -5.71 4.59 -13.68
C THR A 9 -4.70 5.33 -14.55
N LYS A 10 -5.07 6.35 -15.30
CA LYS A 10 -4.19 6.94 -16.33
C LYS A 10 -3.14 7.91 -15.75
N ASP A 11 -3.47 8.63 -14.69
CA ASP A 11 -2.56 9.61 -14.08
C ASP A 11 -1.72 9.01 -12.95
N TYR A 12 -2.25 8.07 -12.17
CA TYR A 12 -1.47 7.33 -11.18
C TYR A 12 -0.36 6.48 -11.79
N TYR A 13 -0.60 5.82 -12.93
CA TYR A 13 0.45 5.07 -13.62
C TYR A 13 1.58 5.97 -14.13
N LYS A 14 1.32 7.24 -14.49
CA LYS A 14 2.37 8.19 -14.89
C LYS A 14 3.30 8.57 -13.75
N ILE A 15 2.77 8.74 -12.53
CA ILE A 15 3.55 9.05 -11.34
C ILE A 15 4.46 7.86 -10.99
N LEU A 16 3.95 6.64 -11.05
CA LEU A 16 4.68 5.41 -10.75
C LEU A 16 5.79 5.08 -11.78
N ILE A 17 5.66 5.53 -13.03
CA ILE A 17 6.66 5.30 -14.09
C ILE A 17 7.91 6.19 -13.91
N SER A 18 7.82 7.30 -13.19
CA SER A 18 8.94 8.23 -12.95
C SER A 18 9.87 7.84 -11.80
N ILE A 19 9.53 6.82 -11.02
CA ILE A 19 10.26 6.43 -9.82
C ILE A 19 11.34 5.40 -10.18
N LYS A 20 12.51 5.49 -9.54
CA LYS A 20 13.52 4.42 -9.51
C LYS A 20 12.83 3.11 -9.10
N LYS A 21 13.39 1.98 -9.51
CA LYS A 21 12.88 0.67 -9.08
C LYS A 21 12.66 0.67 -7.57
N ILE A 22 11.39 0.52 -7.14
CA ILE A 22 10.99 0.52 -5.73
C ILE A 22 10.67 -0.92 -5.29
N LYS A 23 11.04 -1.27 -4.06
CA LYS A 23 10.71 -2.56 -3.46
C LYS A 23 9.66 -2.39 -2.37
N ILE A 24 8.53 -3.08 -2.53
CA ILE A 24 7.33 -2.89 -1.70
C ILE A 24 6.93 -4.22 -1.05
N ALA A 25 6.70 -4.21 0.26
CA ALA A 25 6.02 -5.30 0.96
C ALA A 25 4.53 -4.96 1.11
N TRP A 26 3.68 -5.92 0.77
CA TRP A 26 2.22 -5.78 0.82
C TRP A 26 1.65 -6.80 1.78
N ASP A 27 1.01 -6.37 2.85
CA ASP A 27 0.26 -7.22 3.77
C ASP A 27 -1.23 -7.08 3.49
N ILE A 28 -1.80 -8.14 2.95
CA ILE A 28 -3.22 -8.16 2.57
C ILE A 28 -4.09 -8.65 3.74
N GLY A 29 -3.47 -9.17 4.81
CA GLY A 29 -4.15 -9.61 6.02
C GLY A 29 -5.22 -10.67 5.79
N ASN A 30 -5.10 -11.48 4.72
CA ASN A 30 -6.11 -12.44 4.25
C ASN A 30 -7.45 -11.79 3.88
N GLY A 31 -7.48 -10.48 3.64
CA GLY A 31 -8.67 -9.69 3.34
C GLY A 31 -9.06 -9.68 1.86
N ALA A 32 -10.14 -8.95 1.56
CA ALA A 32 -10.74 -8.88 0.22
C ALA A 32 -9.81 -8.26 -0.86
N MET A 33 -8.76 -7.53 -0.44
CA MET A 33 -7.83 -6.87 -1.38
C MET A 33 -6.90 -7.83 -2.12
N GLY A 34 -6.86 -9.14 -1.81
CA GLY A 34 -5.95 -10.11 -2.41
C GLY A 34 -5.89 -10.08 -3.93
N ALA A 35 -7.03 -10.21 -4.59
CA ALA A 35 -7.11 -10.19 -6.05
C ALA A 35 -6.75 -8.82 -6.65
N VAL A 36 -7.15 -7.73 -5.98
CA VAL A 36 -6.91 -6.36 -6.44
C VAL A 36 -5.42 -6.03 -6.38
N ILE A 37 -4.74 -6.36 -5.27
CA ILE A 37 -3.31 -6.10 -5.11
C ILE A 37 -2.48 -6.96 -6.07
N LYS A 38 -2.86 -8.22 -6.31
CA LYS A 38 -2.23 -9.06 -7.36
C LYS A 38 -2.33 -8.41 -8.74
N GLU A 39 -3.49 -7.87 -9.10
CA GLU A 39 -3.65 -7.16 -10.37
C GLU A 39 -2.79 -5.88 -10.42
N ILE A 40 -2.78 -5.09 -9.34
CA ILE A 40 -1.96 -3.88 -9.25
C ILE A 40 -0.47 -4.22 -9.41
N THR A 41 0.04 -5.18 -8.63
CA THR A 41 1.46 -5.54 -8.62
C THR A 41 1.94 -6.12 -9.94
N ASN A 42 1.09 -6.86 -10.64
CA ASN A 42 1.38 -7.37 -11.99
C ASN A 42 1.53 -6.24 -13.04
N ASN A 43 0.95 -5.08 -12.80
CA ASN A 43 1.01 -3.92 -13.69
C ASN A 43 2.04 -2.87 -13.26
N LEU A 44 2.72 -3.05 -12.12
CA LEU A 44 3.77 -2.16 -11.62
C LEU A 44 5.15 -2.56 -12.19
N ASN A 45 5.44 -2.13 -13.41
CA ASN A 45 6.66 -2.55 -14.14
C ASN A 45 7.99 -2.13 -13.50
N ASN A 46 8.00 -1.12 -12.62
CA ASN A 46 9.21 -0.60 -11.97
C ASN A 46 9.25 -0.91 -10.46
N SER A 47 8.57 -1.97 -10.03
CA SER A 47 8.58 -2.39 -8.63
C SER A 47 8.97 -3.85 -8.48
N GLU A 48 9.58 -4.14 -7.33
CA GLU A 48 9.71 -5.49 -6.80
C GLU A 48 8.68 -5.64 -5.67
N ASN A 49 7.76 -6.58 -5.79
CA ASN A 49 6.62 -6.70 -4.90
C ASN A 49 6.70 -8.00 -4.10
N ILE A 50 6.59 -7.90 -2.78
CA ILE A 50 6.51 -9.03 -1.85
C ILE A 50 5.13 -9.00 -1.22
N LEU A 51 4.33 -10.03 -1.50
CA LEU A 51 2.99 -10.17 -0.95
C LEU A 51 3.03 -11.15 0.23
N ILE A 52 2.42 -10.75 1.34
CA ILE A 52 2.19 -11.61 2.50
C ILE A 52 0.70 -11.66 2.82
N ASN A 53 0.25 -12.78 3.36
CA ASN A 53 -1.15 -13.01 3.74
C ASN A 53 -2.13 -12.74 2.58
N GLU A 54 -1.76 -13.13 1.35
CA GLU A 54 -2.45 -12.77 0.11
C GLU A 54 -3.71 -13.61 -0.17
N GLU A 55 -3.80 -14.81 0.40
CA GLU A 55 -4.94 -15.70 0.20
C GLU A 55 -6.14 -15.21 1.03
N VAL A 56 -7.28 -15.01 0.38
CA VAL A 56 -8.50 -14.54 1.03
C VAL A 56 -9.05 -15.62 1.96
N ASP A 57 -9.11 -15.33 3.27
CA ASP A 57 -9.67 -16.22 4.29
C ASP A 57 -10.37 -15.40 5.38
N GLY A 58 -11.68 -15.47 5.46
CA GLY A 58 -12.50 -14.75 6.46
C GLY A 58 -12.26 -15.17 7.92
N ASN A 59 -11.43 -16.18 8.17
CA ASN A 59 -10.99 -16.55 9.53
C ASN A 59 -9.72 -15.78 9.96
N PHE A 60 -9.06 -15.09 9.02
CA PHE A 60 -7.84 -14.31 9.28
C PHE A 60 -6.77 -15.06 10.07
N PRO A 61 -6.23 -16.17 9.53
CA PRO A 61 -5.43 -17.13 10.31
C PRO A 61 -4.06 -16.59 10.75
N ASN A 62 -3.56 -15.53 10.09
CA ASN A 62 -2.23 -15.01 10.36
C ASN A 62 -2.23 -13.89 11.42
N HIS A 63 -3.10 -12.90 11.28
CA HIS A 63 -3.36 -11.84 12.26
C HIS A 63 -4.69 -11.18 11.95
N HIS A 64 -5.24 -10.46 12.92
CA HIS A 64 -6.44 -9.64 12.67
C HIS A 64 -6.10 -8.50 11.70
N PRO A 65 -6.85 -8.32 10.58
CA PRO A 65 -6.52 -7.33 9.56
C PRO A 65 -6.98 -5.93 9.97
N ASP A 66 -6.33 -5.37 10.96
CA ASP A 66 -6.52 -3.99 11.43
C ASP A 66 -5.16 -3.29 11.55
N PRO A 67 -4.78 -2.47 10.55
CA PRO A 67 -3.48 -1.80 10.51
C PRO A 67 -3.36 -0.64 11.51
N THR A 68 -4.43 -0.28 12.22
CA THR A 68 -4.36 0.73 13.28
C THR A 68 -3.78 0.19 14.58
N VAL A 69 -3.67 -1.14 14.70
CA VAL A 69 -3.11 -1.82 15.87
C VAL A 69 -1.67 -2.24 15.58
N PRO A 70 -0.65 -1.68 16.27
CA PRO A 70 0.76 -1.95 16.00
C PRO A 70 1.13 -3.43 15.99
N LYS A 71 0.52 -4.23 16.86
CA LYS A 71 0.76 -5.69 16.92
C LYS A 71 0.42 -6.39 15.61
N ASN A 72 -0.60 -5.95 14.89
CA ASN A 72 -1.00 -6.53 13.63
C ASN A 72 -0.05 -6.19 12.48
N MET A 73 0.82 -5.18 12.68
CA MET A 73 1.82 -4.74 11.71
C MET A 73 3.17 -5.48 11.82
N GLU A 74 3.35 -6.36 12.82
CA GLU A 74 4.64 -7.02 13.09
C GLU A 74 5.15 -7.85 11.91
N GLN A 75 4.27 -8.57 11.21
CA GLN A 75 4.64 -9.38 10.04
C GLN A 75 5.09 -8.49 8.88
N LEU A 76 4.39 -7.38 8.62
CA LEU A 76 4.79 -6.41 7.61
C LEU A 76 6.13 -5.75 7.95
N ILE A 77 6.32 -5.30 9.20
CA ILE A 77 7.58 -4.70 9.68
C ILE A 77 8.74 -5.68 9.48
N LYS A 78 8.53 -6.95 9.84
CA LYS A 78 9.53 -8.00 9.63
C LYS A 78 9.83 -8.19 8.15
N SER A 79 8.81 -8.27 7.30
CA SER A 79 8.97 -8.42 5.85
C SER A 79 9.75 -7.25 5.24
N VAL A 80 9.45 -6.00 5.64
CA VAL A 80 10.18 -4.81 5.18
C VAL A 80 11.66 -4.90 5.52
N LYS A 81 12.00 -5.25 6.77
CA LYS A 81 13.39 -5.32 7.25
C LYS A 81 14.17 -6.46 6.60
N ASP A 82 13.60 -7.67 6.61
CA ASP A 82 14.28 -8.87 6.11
C ASP A 82 14.56 -8.78 4.60
N ASN A 83 13.64 -8.18 3.86
CA ASN A 83 13.75 -8.05 2.41
C ASN A 83 14.31 -6.70 1.97
N LYS A 84 14.62 -5.79 2.90
CA LYS A 84 15.12 -4.44 2.61
C LYS A 84 14.19 -3.68 1.66
N CYS A 85 12.90 -3.70 1.97
CA CYS A 85 11.89 -2.98 1.20
C CYS A 85 12.01 -1.46 1.45
N ASP A 86 11.65 -0.67 0.44
CA ASP A 86 11.59 0.79 0.56
C ASP A 86 10.36 1.23 1.36
N ILE A 87 9.28 0.45 1.30
CA ILE A 87 8.01 0.72 1.97
C ILE A 87 7.24 -0.58 2.23
N GLY A 88 6.45 -0.60 3.29
CA GLY A 88 5.45 -1.62 3.56
C GLY A 88 4.04 -1.03 3.59
N LEU A 89 3.08 -1.74 3.03
CA LEU A 89 1.67 -1.36 2.95
C LEU A 89 0.79 -2.49 3.48
N ALA A 90 -0.05 -2.20 4.48
CA ALA A 90 -1.02 -3.14 5.04
C ALA A 90 -2.45 -2.66 4.81
N PHE A 91 -3.34 -3.59 4.54
CA PHE A 91 -4.76 -3.32 4.35
C PHE A 91 -5.58 -3.99 5.46
N ASP A 92 -6.72 -3.41 5.75
CA ASP A 92 -7.71 -4.08 6.60
C ASP A 92 -8.58 -5.07 5.80
N GLY A 93 -9.51 -5.72 6.48
CA GLY A 93 -10.26 -6.84 5.91
C GLY A 93 -11.04 -6.54 4.64
N ASP A 94 -11.59 -5.35 4.49
CA ASP A 94 -12.32 -4.88 3.30
C ASP A 94 -11.54 -3.85 2.45
N GLY A 95 -10.35 -3.43 2.92
CA GLY A 95 -9.41 -2.61 2.18
C GLY A 95 -9.71 -1.12 2.18
N ASP A 96 -10.49 -0.62 3.14
CA ASP A 96 -10.79 0.81 3.26
C ASP A 96 -9.80 1.56 4.16
N ARG A 97 -8.97 0.85 4.95
CA ARG A 97 -7.89 1.40 5.78
C ARG A 97 -6.52 0.92 5.30
N LEU A 98 -5.55 1.83 5.40
CA LEU A 98 -4.16 1.60 5.00
C LEU A 98 -3.22 1.81 6.20
N GLY A 99 -2.34 0.86 6.44
CA GLY A 99 -1.18 0.99 7.30
C GLY A 99 0.09 1.12 6.48
N VAL A 100 1.01 1.98 6.92
CA VAL A 100 2.26 2.24 6.20
C VAL A 100 3.45 2.01 7.14
N VAL A 101 4.48 1.36 6.61
CA VAL A 101 5.77 1.13 7.28
C VAL A 101 6.88 1.67 6.40
N ASP A 102 7.79 2.46 6.98
CA ASP A 102 8.95 2.97 6.27
C ASP A 102 10.05 1.88 6.08
N ASN A 103 11.09 2.21 5.35
CA ASN A 103 12.22 1.30 5.09
C ASN A 103 13.04 0.91 6.33
N LEU A 104 12.86 1.60 7.45
CA LEU A 104 13.48 1.29 8.74
C LEU A 104 12.59 0.41 9.64
N GLY A 105 11.34 0.19 9.22
CA GLY A 105 10.34 -0.56 9.96
C GLY A 105 9.56 0.27 10.96
N ASN A 106 9.55 1.60 10.83
CA ASN A 106 8.72 2.48 11.64
C ASN A 106 7.33 2.60 11.04
N LEU A 107 6.31 2.65 11.92
CA LEU A 107 4.94 2.94 11.50
C LEU A 107 4.84 4.41 11.10
N VAL A 108 4.25 4.65 9.92
CA VAL A 108 3.87 5.99 9.45
C VAL A 108 2.38 6.14 9.65
N TRP A 109 1.98 7.04 10.55
CA TRP A 109 0.58 7.19 10.93
C TRP A 109 -0.25 7.89 9.84
N ALA A 110 -1.56 7.67 9.88
CA ALA A 110 -2.46 8.14 8.83
C ALA A 110 -2.42 9.64 8.56
N ASP A 111 -2.28 10.47 9.59
CA ASP A 111 -2.12 11.91 9.47
C ASP A 111 -0.84 12.31 8.73
N GLN A 112 0.25 11.57 8.92
CA GLN A 112 1.53 11.81 8.28
C GLN A 112 1.49 11.49 6.78
N TYR A 113 1.04 10.29 6.39
CA TYR A 113 0.98 9.95 4.97
C TYR A 113 -0.14 10.70 4.23
N MET A 114 -1.24 11.05 4.91
CA MET A 114 -2.28 11.91 4.33
C MET A 114 -1.74 13.31 3.99
N LEU A 115 -0.89 13.88 4.86
CA LEU A 115 -0.24 15.16 4.58
C LEU A 115 0.62 15.07 3.31
N LEU A 116 1.40 13.98 3.15
CA LEU A 116 2.21 13.76 1.93
C LEU A 116 1.33 13.65 0.68
N LEU A 117 0.25 12.84 0.74
CA LEU A 117 -0.67 12.67 -0.38
C LEU A 117 -1.38 13.98 -0.74
N CYS A 118 -1.83 14.76 0.24
CA CYS A 118 -2.45 16.06 0.00
C CYS A 118 -1.48 17.05 -0.65
N THR A 119 -0.21 17.04 -0.22
CA THR A 119 0.83 17.90 -0.81
C THR A 119 1.07 17.55 -2.27
N GLU A 120 1.18 16.26 -2.59
CA GLU A 120 1.36 15.80 -3.99
C GLU A 120 0.16 16.12 -4.87
N ILE A 121 -1.06 15.90 -4.36
CA ILE A 121 -2.29 16.27 -5.08
C ILE A 121 -2.35 17.78 -5.33
N ALA A 122 -2.03 18.61 -4.32
CA ALA A 122 -2.00 20.06 -4.47
C ALA A 122 -1.00 20.53 -5.54
N ASN A 123 0.18 19.89 -5.58
CA ASN A 123 1.19 20.17 -6.60
C ASN A 123 0.75 19.77 -8.01
N LEU A 124 0.09 18.60 -8.13
CA LEU A 124 -0.39 18.08 -9.42
C LEU A 124 -1.50 18.94 -10.06
N TYR A 125 -2.34 19.51 -9.25
CA TYR A 125 -3.52 20.26 -9.72
C TYR A 125 -3.39 21.77 -9.58
N ASP A 126 -2.17 22.28 -9.24
CA ASP A 126 -1.91 23.73 -9.06
C ASP A 126 -2.95 24.43 -8.14
N ILE A 127 -3.32 23.73 -7.04
CA ILE A 127 -4.34 24.19 -6.07
C ILE A 127 -3.77 25.31 -5.16
N GLN A 128 -2.66 25.92 -5.53
CA GLN A 128 -2.09 27.06 -4.81
C GLN A 128 -2.81 28.35 -5.21
N LYS A 129 -4.00 28.57 -4.64
CA LYS A 129 -4.65 29.87 -4.60
C LYS A 129 -5.38 30.07 -3.28
#